data_129be40e9a5771cbd768b481bab12570
#
_entry.id   129be40e9a5771cbd768b481bab12570
#
_cell.length_a   1.000
_cell.length_b   1.000
_cell.length_c   1.000
_cell.angle_alpha   90.00
_cell.angle_beta   90.00
_cell.angle_gamma   90.00
#
_symmetry.space_group_name_H-M   'P 1'
#
loop_
_entity.id
_entity.type
_entity.pdbx_description
1 polymer ?
#
loop_
_entity_poly.entity_id
_entity_poly.type
_entity_poly.pdbx_seq_one_letter_code
_entity_poly.pdbx_strand_id
1 'polypeptide(L)'
;MKTFSAKPLEVKRDWFVVDASDKVLGRLASEIALRLRGKHKPEFTPHVDTGDFIVVINADKLVLSAEKAGKKTYYRHTGYPGGIYETTFEEMQAKHPGRALEIAVKGMLPKGPLGYAMIKKLKIYAGAEHPHAAQQPKVLDL
;
A
#
# COMPACT_ATOMS: atom_id res chain seq x y z
N MET A 1 -19.46 -1.89 31.35
CA MET A 1 -18.57 -2.62 30.40
C MET A 1 -17.57 -1.64 29.79
N LYS A 2 -16.31 -1.96 29.83
CA LYS A 2 -15.26 -1.11 29.23
C LYS A 2 -14.82 -1.70 27.90
N THR A 3 -14.75 -0.86 26.87
CA THR A 3 -14.24 -1.26 25.56
C THR A 3 -12.70 -1.31 25.59
N PHE A 4 -12.11 -2.30 24.97
CA PHE A 4 -10.65 -2.41 24.86
C PHE A 4 -10.12 -1.24 24.00
N SER A 5 -9.04 -0.62 24.45
CA SER A 5 -8.30 0.40 23.71
C SER A 5 -6.83 0.00 23.67
N ALA A 6 -6.26 -0.12 22.47
CA ALA A 6 -4.86 -0.51 22.33
C ALA A 6 -3.93 0.61 22.82
N LYS A 7 -2.80 0.19 23.41
CA LYS A 7 -1.74 1.11 23.80
C LYS A 7 -0.63 1.08 22.74
N PRO A 8 -0.15 2.23 22.28
CA PRO A 8 0.83 2.27 21.19
C PRO A 8 2.11 1.47 21.43
N LEU A 9 2.57 1.40 22.69
CA LEU A 9 3.80 0.68 23.05
C LEU A 9 3.61 -0.83 23.21
N GLU A 10 2.38 -1.31 23.32
CA GLU A 10 2.05 -2.72 23.51
C GLU A 10 1.59 -3.42 22.22
N VAL A 11 1.41 -2.67 21.14
CA VAL A 11 0.94 -3.23 19.86
C VAL A 11 2.04 -4.09 19.24
N LYS A 12 1.69 -5.33 18.91
CA LYS A 12 2.56 -6.24 18.16
C LYS A 12 2.29 -6.08 16.68
N ARG A 13 3.35 -5.86 15.91
CA ARG A 13 3.29 -5.73 14.45
C ARG A 13 4.11 -6.85 13.81
N ASP A 14 3.44 -7.67 13.02
CA ASP A 14 4.09 -8.74 12.27
C ASP A 14 4.52 -8.22 10.90
N TRP A 15 5.43 -8.94 10.28
CA TRP A 15 5.88 -8.68 8.92
C TRP A 15 5.30 -9.72 7.97
N PHE A 16 4.73 -9.24 6.86
CA PHE A 16 4.17 -10.10 5.81
C PHE A 16 4.74 -9.72 4.46
N VAL A 17 4.91 -10.73 3.60
CA VAL A 17 5.28 -10.54 2.19
C VAL A 17 4.09 -10.93 1.32
N VAL A 18 3.78 -10.09 0.34
CA VAL A 18 2.69 -10.28 -0.62
C VAL A 18 3.27 -10.28 -2.02
N ASP A 19 2.93 -11.28 -2.81
CA ASP A 19 3.27 -11.34 -4.22
C ASP A 19 2.19 -10.63 -5.04
N ALA A 20 2.57 -9.59 -5.75
CA ALA A 20 1.67 -8.78 -6.58
C ALA A 20 1.51 -9.31 -8.01
N SER A 21 2.17 -10.41 -8.37
CA SER A 21 2.08 -11.01 -9.71
C SER A 21 0.63 -11.33 -10.07
N ASP A 22 0.17 -10.84 -11.22
CA ASP A 22 -1.17 -11.08 -11.75
C ASP A 22 -2.33 -10.62 -10.85
N LYS A 23 -2.05 -9.79 -9.85
CA LYS A 23 -3.07 -9.21 -8.97
C LYS A 23 -3.60 -7.91 -9.55
N VAL A 24 -4.90 -7.69 -9.40
CA VAL A 24 -5.56 -6.45 -9.81
C VAL A 24 -5.23 -5.33 -8.83
N LEU A 25 -4.77 -4.20 -9.36
CA LEU A 25 -4.30 -3.06 -8.57
C LEU A 25 -5.27 -2.64 -7.44
N GLY A 26 -6.53 -2.34 -7.78
CA GLY A 26 -7.49 -1.82 -6.81
C GLY A 26 -7.85 -2.82 -5.72
N ARG A 27 -8.03 -4.08 -6.07
CA ARG A 27 -8.37 -5.14 -5.12
C ARG A 27 -7.22 -5.45 -4.18
N LEU A 28 -6.01 -5.52 -4.71
CA LEU A 28 -4.82 -5.72 -3.88
C LEU A 28 -4.60 -4.52 -2.95
N ALA A 29 -4.77 -3.30 -3.44
CA ALA A 29 -4.59 -2.09 -2.65
C ALA A 29 -5.57 -2.01 -1.48
N SER A 30 -6.83 -2.41 -1.66
CA SER A 30 -7.83 -2.40 -0.59
C SER A 30 -7.50 -3.39 0.54
N GLU A 31 -7.03 -4.58 0.19
CA GLU A 31 -6.62 -5.58 1.17
C GLU A 31 -5.37 -5.12 1.94
N ILE A 32 -4.40 -4.56 1.25
CA ILE A 32 -3.19 -4.01 1.86
C ILE A 32 -3.54 -2.86 2.82
N ALA A 33 -4.41 -1.94 2.40
CA ALA A 33 -4.83 -0.81 3.23
C ALA A 33 -5.54 -1.27 4.51
N LEU A 34 -6.39 -2.27 4.41
CA LEU A 34 -7.08 -2.87 5.56
C LEU A 34 -6.07 -3.44 6.57
N ARG A 35 -5.05 -4.12 6.08
CA ARG A 35 -4.00 -4.71 6.92
C ARG A 35 -3.08 -3.67 7.53
N LEU A 36 -2.72 -2.63 6.80
CA LEU A 36 -1.91 -1.53 7.30
C LEU A 36 -2.62 -0.74 8.40
N ARG A 37 -3.93 -0.61 8.30
CA ARG A 37 -4.73 0.07 9.33
C ARG A 37 -4.97 -0.81 10.56
N GLY A 38 -4.94 -2.13 10.40
CA GLY A 38 -5.15 -3.08 11.50
C GLY A 38 -6.59 -3.52 11.68
N LYS A 39 -7.50 -3.25 10.74
CA LYS A 39 -8.91 -3.64 10.84
C LYS A 39 -9.15 -5.16 10.85
N HIS A 40 -8.17 -5.95 10.45
CA HIS A 40 -8.23 -7.41 10.51
C HIS A 40 -8.01 -7.97 11.94
N LYS A 41 -7.57 -7.13 12.86
CA LYS A 41 -7.29 -7.53 14.25
C LYS A 41 -8.45 -7.19 15.17
N PRO A 42 -8.78 -8.07 16.16
CA PRO A 42 -9.82 -7.76 17.14
C PRO A 42 -9.46 -6.57 18.05
N GLU A 43 -8.19 -6.28 18.20
CA GLU A 43 -7.64 -5.18 19.02
C GLU A 43 -7.64 -3.83 18.29
N PHE A 44 -8.25 -3.74 17.09
CA PHE A 44 -8.28 -2.51 16.31
C PHE A 44 -8.80 -1.33 17.13
N THR A 45 -8.01 -0.25 17.15
CA THR A 45 -8.36 1.00 17.81
C THR A 45 -8.16 2.14 16.82
N PRO A 46 -9.20 2.96 16.52
CA PRO A 46 -9.11 3.96 15.45
C PRO A 46 -8.00 5.00 15.62
N HIS A 47 -7.66 5.37 16.85
CA HIS A 47 -6.65 6.40 17.11
C HIS A 47 -5.23 5.84 17.31
N VAL A 48 -5.06 4.53 17.21
CA VAL A 48 -3.76 3.85 17.36
C VAL A 48 -3.45 3.06 16.10
N ASP A 49 -2.20 3.09 15.67
CA ASP A 49 -1.72 2.30 14.54
C ASP A 49 -1.49 0.84 14.99
N THR A 50 -2.49 0.00 14.77
CA THR A 50 -2.47 -1.43 15.14
C THR A 50 -2.11 -2.36 13.97
N GLY A 51 -1.86 -1.82 12.78
CA GLY A 51 -1.58 -2.60 11.59
C GLY A 51 -0.19 -3.23 11.54
N ASP A 52 0.02 -4.09 10.55
CA ASP A 52 1.26 -4.82 10.35
C ASP A 52 2.12 -4.19 9.24
N PHE A 53 3.39 -4.60 9.19
CA PHE A 53 4.28 -4.26 8.08
C PHE A 53 4.00 -5.18 6.89
N ILE A 54 3.92 -4.60 5.69
CA ILE A 54 3.70 -5.35 4.47
C ILE A 54 4.79 -5.05 3.47
N VAL A 55 5.41 -6.10 2.97
CA VAL A 55 6.39 -6.07 1.88
C VAL A 55 5.71 -6.61 0.63
N VAL A 56 5.65 -5.81 -0.43
CA VAL A 56 5.10 -6.23 -1.72
C VAL A 56 6.24 -6.49 -2.67
N ILE A 57 6.24 -7.66 -3.29
CA ILE A 57 7.20 -8.07 -4.32
C ILE A 57 6.51 -8.20 -5.67
N ASN A 58 7.28 -8.19 -6.75
CA ASN A 58 6.78 -8.27 -8.12
C ASN A 58 5.76 -7.18 -8.48
N ALA A 59 5.95 -5.97 -7.97
CA ALA A 59 5.05 -4.86 -8.24
C ALA A 59 5.00 -4.48 -9.74
N ASP A 60 6.02 -4.81 -10.51
CA ASP A 60 6.06 -4.62 -11.96
C ASP A 60 5.06 -5.50 -12.71
N LYS A 61 4.57 -6.56 -12.08
CA LYS A 61 3.62 -7.52 -12.67
C LYS A 61 2.17 -7.28 -12.26
N LEU A 62 1.88 -6.16 -11.62
CA LEU A 62 0.52 -5.74 -11.33
C LEU A 62 -0.27 -5.52 -12.62
N VAL A 63 -1.56 -5.89 -12.61
CA VAL A 63 -2.41 -5.79 -13.78
C VAL A 63 -3.60 -4.85 -13.54
N LEU A 64 -4.06 -4.21 -14.61
CA LEU A 64 -5.37 -3.59 -14.72
C LEU A 64 -6.08 -4.22 -15.92
N SER A 65 -7.41 -4.08 -16.01
CA SER A 65 -8.11 -4.48 -17.23
C SER A 65 -7.54 -3.70 -18.42
N ALA A 66 -7.53 -4.32 -19.61
CA ALA A 66 -6.93 -3.73 -20.80
C ALA A 66 -7.46 -2.32 -21.11
N GLU A 67 -8.75 -2.08 -20.88
CA GLU A 67 -9.36 -0.77 -21.07
C GLU A 67 -8.86 0.27 -20.05
N LYS A 68 -8.70 -0.13 -18.79
CA LYS A 68 -8.25 0.78 -17.73
C LYS A 68 -6.76 1.07 -17.79
N ALA A 69 -5.95 0.13 -18.25
CA ALA A 69 -4.51 0.30 -18.31
C ALA A 69 -4.08 1.50 -19.17
N GLY A 70 -4.75 1.70 -20.32
CA GLY A 70 -4.49 2.83 -21.19
C GLY A 70 -5.24 4.12 -20.84
N LYS A 71 -6.33 4.02 -20.06
CA LYS A 71 -7.19 5.17 -19.74
C LYS A 71 -6.91 5.78 -18.37
N LYS A 72 -6.42 4.99 -17.41
CA LYS A 72 -6.14 5.49 -16.07
C LYS A 72 -4.98 6.48 -16.12
N THR A 73 -5.25 7.72 -15.72
CA THR A 73 -4.30 8.83 -15.80
C THR A 73 -4.02 9.37 -14.43
N TYR A 74 -2.73 9.64 -14.17
CA TYR A 74 -2.26 10.29 -12.95
C TYR A 74 -1.83 11.72 -13.28
N TYR A 75 -2.29 12.67 -12.48
CA TYR A 75 -2.03 14.08 -12.69
C TYR A 75 -1.09 14.62 -11.63
N ARG A 76 -0.18 15.49 -12.07
CA ARG A 76 0.74 16.22 -11.19
C ARG A 76 0.79 17.68 -11.63
N HIS A 77 0.65 18.59 -10.69
CA HIS A 77 0.76 20.02 -10.95
C HIS A 77 2.06 20.58 -10.36
N THR A 78 2.77 21.40 -11.12
CA THR A 78 4.04 21.99 -10.70
C THR A 78 3.89 23.23 -9.83
N GLY A 79 2.69 23.80 -9.74
CA GLY A 79 2.41 25.05 -9.02
C GLY A 79 2.47 26.29 -9.90
N TYR A 80 2.93 26.17 -11.16
CA TYR A 80 2.94 27.26 -12.13
C TYR A 80 1.71 27.22 -13.04
N PRO A 81 1.26 28.38 -13.57
CA PRO A 81 0.15 28.39 -14.52
C PRO A 81 0.41 27.47 -15.72
N GLY A 82 -0.56 26.61 -16.06
CA GLY A 82 -0.42 25.62 -17.13
C GLY A 82 0.51 24.45 -16.83
N GLY A 83 0.97 24.33 -15.60
CA GLY A 83 1.96 23.30 -15.18
C GLY A 83 1.35 21.98 -14.77
N ILE A 84 0.37 21.45 -15.50
CA ILE A 84 -0.22 20.13 -15.26
C ILE A 84 0.45 19.08 -16.14
N TYR A 85 0.85 17.96 -15.53
CA TYR A 85 1.41 16.81 -16.23
C TYR A 85 0.52 15.60 -16.06
N GLU A 86 0.37 14.85 -17.13
CA GLU A 86 -0.42 13.63 -17.19
C GLU A 86 0.51 12.43 -17.42
N THR A 87 0.27 11.34 -16.71
CA THR A 87 0.99 10.08 -16.88
C THR A 87 -0.03 8.94 -16.84
N THR A 88 -0.02 8.07 -17.84
CA THR A 88 -0.89 6.89 -17.84
C THR A 88 -0.35 5.83 -16.90
N PHE A 89 -1.20 4.87 -16.53
CA PHE A 89 -0.77 3.73 -15.71
C PHE A 89 0.38 2.96 -16.35
N GLU A 90 0.30 2.72 -17.66
CA GLU A 90 1.34 1.99 -18.40
C GLU A 90 2.69 2.71 -18.33
N GLU A 91 2.71 4.02 -18.55
CA GLU A 91 3.93 4.84 -18.45
C GLU A 91 4.49 4.85 -17.04
N MET A 92 3.63 4.99 -16.03
CA MET A 92 4.04 4.99 -14.63
C MET A 92 4.61 3.63 -14.22
N GLN A 93 3.98 2.55 -14.64
CA GLN A 93 4.45 1.19 -14.34
C GLN A 93 5.79 0.90 -15.02
N ALA A 94 6.04 1.43 -16.22
CA ALA A 94 7.31 1.27 -16.92
C ALA A 94 8.44 2.04 -16.26
N LYS A 95 8.19 3.28 -15.82
CA LYS A 95 9.22 4.16 -15.24
C LYS A 95 9.43 3.92 -13.75
N HIS A 96 8.36 3.77 -12.99
CA HIS A 96 8.37 3.62 -11.53
C HIS A 96 7.45 2.48 -11.10
N PRO A 97 7.88 1.22 -11.24
CA PRO A 97 7.09 0.08 -10.79
C PRO A 97 6.77 0.18 -9.30
N GLY A 98 5.52 -0.02 -8.93
CA GLY A 98 5.07 0.09 -7.55
C GLY A 98 4.53 1.46 -7.15
N ARG A 99 4.81 2.52 -7.90
CA ARG A 99 4.28 3.86 -7.58
C ARG A 99 2.76 3.91 -7.68
N ALA A 100 2.18 3.23 -8.66
CA ALA A 100 0.73 3.14 -8.82
C ALA A 100 0.07 2.46 -7.62
N LEU A 101 0.65 1.38 -7.13
CA LEU A 101 0.17 0.68 -5.93
C LEU A 101 0.29 1.56 -4.69
N GLU A 102 1.38 2.26 -4.51
CA GLU A 102 1.58 3.18 -3.40
C GLU A 102 0.52 4.29 -3.38
N ILE A 103 0.24 4.90 -4.52
CA ILE A 103 -0.80 5.94 -4.66
C ILE A 103 -2.19 5.36 -4.32
N ALA A 104 -2.51 4.18 -4.81
CA ALA A 104 -3.78 3.53 -4.55
C ALA A 104 -3.99 3.24 -3.06
N VAL A 105 -3.00 2.66 -2.40
CA VAL A 105 -3.05 2.36 -0.96
C VAL A 105 -3.13 3.65 -0.14
N LYS A 106 -2.34 4.65 -0.47
CA LYS A 106 -2.36 5.95 0.23
C LYS A 106 -3.72 6.62 0.14
N GLY A 107 -4.39 6.52 -1.01
CA GLY A 107 -5.75 7.03 -1.19
C GLY A 107 -6.81 6.32 -0.37
N MET A 108 -6.57 5.06 -0.01
CA MET A 108 -7.47 4.23 0.80
C MET A 108 -7.20 4.30 2.31
N LEU A 109 -6.06 4.87 2.72
CA LEU A 109 -5.73 5.10 4.12
C LEU A 109 -6.30 6.45 4.60
N PRO A 110 -6.50 6.62 5.93
CA PRO A 110 -6.93 7.90 6.47
C PRO A 110 -5.97 9.03 6.12
N LYS A 111 -6.51 10.24 6.02
CA LYS A 111 -5.70 11.46 5.88
C LYS A 111 -5.28 11.94 7.26
N GLY A 112 -4.09 12.49 7.37
CA GLY A 112 -3.56 13.04 8.61
C GLY A 112 -2.31 12.30 9.12
N PRO A 113 -1.77 12.71 10.28
CA PRO A 113 -0.51 12.16 10.79
C PRO A 113 -0.50 10.64 10.99
N LEU A 114 -1.60 10.09 11.51
CA LEU A 114 -1.72 8.64 11.73
C LEU A 114 -1.73 7.87 10.40
N GLY A 115 -2.49 8.33 9.42
CA GLY A 115 -2.53 7.70 8.09
C GLY A 115 -1.18 7.76 7.37
N TYR A 116 -0.46 8.85 7.52
CA TYR A 116 0.89 8.99 6.95
C TYR A 116 1.91 8.09 7.66
N ALA A 117 1.72 7.79 8.93
CA ALA A 117 2.52 6.79 9.64
C ALA A 117 2.19 5.37 9.16
N MET A 118 0.92 5.08 8.87
CA MET A 118 0.48 3.78 8.34
C MET A 118 1.12 3.45 7.00
N ILE A 119 1.17 4.41 6.07
CA ILE A 119 1.74 4.17 4.73
C ILE A 119 3.25 3.86 4.78
N LYS A 120 3.95 4.33 5.79
CA LYS A 120 5.39 4.05 5.96
C LYS A 120 5.69 2.58 6.26
N LYS A 121 4.72 1.82 6.71
CA LYS A 121 4.84 0.38 6.94
C LYS A 121 4.74 -0.45 5.66
N LEU A 122 4.34 0.16 4.55
CA LEU A 122 4.29 -0.47 3.24
C LEU A 122 5.64 -0.33 2.55
N LYS A 123 6.20 -1.46 2.14
CA LYS A 123 7.45 -1.53 1.39
C LYS A 123 7.17 -2.23 0.06
N ILE A 124 7.42 -1.56 -1.05
CA ILE A 124 7.10 -2.07 -2.39
C ILE A 124 8.38 -2.24 -3.19
N TYR A 125 8.54 -3.40 -3.81
CA TYR A 125 9.68 -3.75 -4.65
C TYR A 125 9.21 -4.28 -5.99
N ALA A 126 9.87 -3.85 -7.06
CA ALA A 126 9.52 -4.25 -8.43
C ALA A 126 9.83 -5.72 -8.70
N GLY A 127 10.96 -6.22 -8.20
CA GLY A 127 11.40 -7.59 -8.40
C GLY A 127 10.91 -8.56 -7.32
N ALA A 128 11.40 -9.79 -7.41
CA ALA A 128 11.06 -10.84 -6.45
C ALA A 128 11.89 -10.79 -5.15
N GLU A 129 12.95 -10.00 -5.14
CA GLU A 129 13.85 -9.89 -3.99
C GLU A 129 13.52 -8.65 -3.14
N HIS A 130 13.70 -8.78 -1.82
CA HIS A 130 13.53 -7.68 -0.87
C HIS A 130 14.62 -7.72 0.21
N PRO A 131 15.02 -6.57 0.78
CA PRO A 131 16.07 -6.52 1.80
C PRO A 131 15.58 -6.81 3.22
N HIS A 132 14.42 -7.43 3.39
CA HIS A 132 13.77 -7.64 4.69
C HIS A 132 13.89 -9.08 5.21
N ALA A 133 14.92 -9.82 4.79
CA ALA A 133 15.14 -11.20 5.24
C ALA A 133 15.36 -11.28 6.78
N ALA A 134 15.97 -10.26 7.36
CA ALA A 134 16.21 -10.20 8.81
C ALA A 134 14.91 -10.14 9.63
N GLN A 135 13.86 -9.55 9.08
CA GLN A 135 12.54 -9.46 9.73
C GLN A 135 11.72 -10.75 9.58
N GLN A 136 12.17 -11.70 8.78
CA GLN A 136 11.51 -12.98 8.51
C GLN A 136 10.01 -12.83 8.18
N PRO A 137 9.66 -12.09 7.12
CA PRO A 137 8.26 -11.86 6.78
C PRO A 137 7.56 -13.16 6.39
N LYS A 138 6.34 -13.33 6.89
CA LYS A 138 5.50 -14.48 6.56
C LYS A 138 4.78 -14.24 5.23
N VAL A 139 4.60 -15.30 4.47
CA VAL A 139 3.84 -15.22 3.21
C VAL A 139 2.37 -14.96 3.53
N LEU A 140 1.80 -13.94 2.91
CA LEU A 140 0.38 -13.61 3.00
C LEU A 140 -0.24 -13.73 1.61
N ASP A 141 -1.20 -14.63 1.48
CA ASP A 141 -1.95 -14.82 0.24
C ASP A 141 -3.21 -13.97 0.28
N LEU A 142 -3.29 -12.99 -0.62
CA LEU A 142 -4.41 -12.06 -0.72
C LEU A 142 -5.18 -12.24 -2.04
#